data_ce157317d90ec0bfb9c904bead4720dc
#
_entry.id   ce157317d90ec0bfb9c904bead4720dc
#
_cell.length_a   1.000
_cell.length_b   1.000
_cell.length_c   1.000
_cell.angle_alpha   90.00
_cell.angle_beta   90.00
_cell.angle_gamma   90.00
#
_symmetry.space_group_name_H-M   'P 1'
#
loop_
_entity.id
_entity.type
_entity.pdbx_description
1 polymer ?
#
loop_
_entity_poly.entity_id
_entity_poly.type
_entity_poly.pdbx_seq_one_letter_code
_entity_poly.pdbx_strand_id
1 'polypeptide(L)'
;MKKTLKCFALTFSLVVGSLLAGAALPQKANAATKSKVQFKKNVNAYEVADSTYNFIPTGNAADNRRALNYLMAGNARKTININNDISIDTYLRPGNNTTINAGKHTITSGNGVIINVPTAASYNNFKNLTINGGIWKNTSSAGLKGTMMRISYASNISINNATVYCNYTGHGIELIACNGVSVNGCKLIPQGKCPKNCVEEQLQIDLATPKTAPGLYRISSKLCNGTPSRNIRVTNCTVSGARGICASFPGSEAKYRKAGNYHSNITIENCTITGKSAEALALFNTKSATVKNCRITTKTPLKRNSYSVGLAVVYQKGSSPKTSVKNKVVIENNIVRGGRQGIFVFSHTSKKFGKVIVKRNKAYARTGKKNAIRVISAKKRQISQNKTKKW
;
A
#
# COMPACT_ATOMS: atom_id res chain seq x y z
N MET A 1 4.48 -17.26 32.15
CA MET A 1 3.88 -16.51 31.03
C MET A 1 4.60 -15.19 30.77
N LYS A 2 5.90 -15.19 30.55
CA LYS A 2 6.73 -14.01 30.22
C LYS A 2 7.81 -14.44 29.24
N LYS A 3 7.50 -14.49 27.93
CA LYS A 3 8.53 -14.71 26.86
C LYS A 3 7.96 -14.46 25.47
N THR A 4 7.32 -13.32 25.22
CA THR A 4 6.88 -12.96 23.85
C THR A 4 7.03 -11.47 23.54
N LEU A 5 7.88 -10.76 24.25
CA LEU A 5 8.03 -9.30 24.08
C LEU A 5 9.44 -8.84 23.63
N LYS A 6 10.28 -9.74 23.13
CA LYS A 6 11.67 -9.37 22.79
C LYS A 6 12.02 -9.30 21.28
N CYS A 7 11.05 -9.32 20.38
CA CYS A 7 11.34 -9.18 18.93
C CYS A 7 11.03 -7.81 18.32
N PHE A 8 10.67 -6.80 19.11
CA PHE A 8 10.26 -5.48 18.60
C PHE A 8 11.25 -4.34 18.88
N ALA A 9 12.36 -4.58 19.53
CA ALA A 9 13.20 -3.49 20.07
C ALA A 9 14.58 -3.30 19.43
N LEU A 10 14.97 -4.03 18.40
CA LEU A 10 16.37 -3.98 17.98
C LEU A 10 16.61 -3.80 16.49
N THR A 11 15.95 -2.87 15.81
CA THR A 11 16.36 -2.51 14.45
C THR A 11 16.02 -1.05 14.09
N PHE A 12 16.31 -0.10 14.97
CA PHE A 12 16.00 1.31 14.74
C PHE A 12 17.19 2.27 14.93
N SER A 13 18.39 1.85 14.61
CA SER A 13 19.55 2.75 14.59
C SER A 13 20.26 2.61 13.26
N LEU A 14 20.13 3.55 12.39
CA LEU A 14 21.01 3.97 11.30
C LEU A 14 20.28 4.42 10.02
N VAL A 15 19.37 5.36 10.11
CA VAL A 15 18.99 6.23 8.97
C VAL A 15 18.75 7.66 9.50
N VAL A 16 19.56 8.15 10.40
CA VAL A 16 19.43 9.50 10.97
C VAL A 16 20.25 10.54 10.20
N GLY A 17 21.08 10.13 9.24
CA GLY A 17 22.09 11.01 8.63
C GLY A 17 21.71 11.80 7.39
N SER A 18 20.52 11.67 6.81
CA SER A 18 20.24 12.35 5.52
C SER A 18 18.87 13.03 5.38
N LEU A 19 18.12 13.24 6.46
CA LEU A 19 16.79 13.85 6.40
C LEU A 19 16.71 15.28 6.97
N LEU A 20 17.83 15.88 7.34
CA LEU A 20 17.94 17.28 7.77
C LEU A 20 18.58 18.21 6.74
N ALA A 21 18.67 17.82 5.48
CA ALA A 21 18.87 18.81 4.43
C ALA A 21 17.51 19.49 4.22
N GLY A 22 17.38 20.68 4.74
CA GLY A 22 16.20 21.52 4.76
C GLY A 22 15.45 21.53 3.43
N ALA A 23 14.18 21.87 3.48
CA ALA A 23 13.42 22.36 2.36
C ALA A 23 14.04 23.69 1.88
N ALA A 24 15.27 23.65 1.39
CA ALA A 24 15.81 24.67 0.52
C ALA A 24 14.93 24.58 -0.74
N LEU A 25 14.22 25.67 -1.02
CA LEU A 25 13.72 25.99 -2.35
C LEU A 25 14.79 25.52 -3.34
N PRO A 26 14.41 24.97 -4.51
CA PRO A 26 15.40 24.53 -5.47
C PRO A 26 16.29 25.73 -5.77
N GLN A 27 17.47 25.75 -5.16
CA GLN A 27 18.52 26.61 -5.65
C GLN A 27 18.62 26.26 -7.13
N LYS A 28 18.56 27.25 -8.00
CA LYS A 28 18.91 27.11 -9.42
C LYS A 28 20.16 26.25 -9.43
N ALA A 29 20.01 25.03 -9.90
CA ALA A 29 21.14 24.12 -10.01
C ALA A 29 22.17 24.88 -10.81
N ASN A 30 23.23 25.31 -10.17
CA ASN A 30 24.34 25.95 -10.87
C ASN A 30 24.72 25.00 -11.99
N ALA A 31 24.77 25.51 -13.21
CA ALA A 31 25.17 24.79 -14.40
C ALA A 31 26.55 24.11 -14.28
N ALA A 32 27.28 24.40 -13.19
CA ALA A 32 28.58 23.85 -12.87
C ALA A 32 28.57 22.46 -12.25
N THR A 33 27.45 21.92 -11.76
CA THR A 33 27.42 20.51 -11.38
C THR A 33 27.20 19.72 -12.67
N LYS A 34 28.29 19.32 -13.31
CA LYS A 34 28.30 18.45 -14.48
C LYS A 34 27.70 17.09 -14.10
N SER A 35 26.37 17.04 -13.94
CA SER A 35 25.66 15.78 -13.91
C SER A 35 25.91 15.13 -15.27
N LYS A 36 26.45 13.91 -15.27
CA LYS A 36 26.59 13.11 -16.48
C LYS A 36 25.23 12.63 -17.00
N VAL A 37 24.14 13.00 -16.34
CA VAL A 37 22.77 12.63 -16.72
C VAL A 37 22.30 13.51 -17.86
N GLN A 38 22.00 12.90 -18.98
CA GLN A 38 21.41 13.56 -20.13
C GLN A 38 19.90 13.36 -20.14
N PHE A 39 19.16 14.39 -20.55
CA PHE A 39 17.74 14.29 -20.77
C PHE A 39 17.34 15.11 -22.01
N LYS A 40 16.34 14.64 -22.72
CA LYS A 40 15.77 15.34 -23.88
C LYS A 40 14.42 15.92 -23.49
N LYS A 41 14.22 17.17 -23.77
CA LYS A 41 12.94 17.86 -23.66
C LYS A 41 12.21 17.76 -24.99
N ASN A 42 10.97 17.26 -24.97
CA ASN A 42 10.18 17.01 -26.17
C ASN A 42 9.26 18.16 -26.56
N VAL A 43 9.24 19.23 -25.79
CA VAL A 43 8.31 20.36 -25.97
C VAL A 43 9.06 21.66 -25.83
N ASN A 44 8.67 22.68 -26.57
CA ASN A 44 9.24 24.01 -26.43
C ASN A 44 9.08 24.55 -25.00
N ALA A 45 10.17 24.97 -24.39
CA ALA A 45 10.22 25.40 -23.00
C ALA A 45 9.32 26.60 -22.71
N TYR A 46 8.94 27.34 -23.73
CA TYR A 46 8.24 28.62 -23.62
C TYR A 46 6.70 28.49 -23.65
N GLU A 47 6.15 27.34 -24.00
CA GLU A 47 4.71 27.19 -24.22
C GLU A 47 3.98 26.44 -23.10
N VAL A 48 4.54 26.26 -21.88
CA VAL A 48 4.25 24.98 -21.32
C VAL A 48 3.75 24.94 -19.92
N ALA A 49 2.48 24.69 -19.84
CA ALA A 49 1.85 23.90 -18.82
C ALA A 49 2.30 22.41 -18.87
N ASP A 50 2.54 21.86 -20.05
CA ASP A 50 2.87 20.44 -20.27
C ASP A 50 4.29 20.25 -20.78
N SER A 51 5.15 19.60 -20.00
CA SER A 51 6.52 19.22 -20.39
C SER A 51 6.69 17.72 -20.40
N THR A 52 7.24 17.20 -21.51
CA THR A 52 7.61 15.78 -21.63
C THR A 52 9.12 15.66 -21.75
N TYR A 53 9.70 14.78 -20.94
CA TYR A 53 11.14 14.51 -20.88
C TYR A 53 11.40 13.05 -21.19
N ASN A 54 12.30 12.76 -22.12
CA ASN A 54 12.88 11.43 -22.31
C ASN A 54 14.16 11.35 -21.51
N PHE A 55 14.16 10.57 -20.42
CA PHE A 55 15.28 10.47 -19.53
C PHE A 55 16.35 9.52 -20.09
N ILE A 56 17.58 10.02 -20.24
CA ILE A 56 18.74 9.24 -20.63
C ILE A 56 19.62 9.08 -19.39
N PRO A 57 19.79 7.85 -18.85
CA PRO A 57 20.56 7.61 -17.65
C PRO A 57 22.07 7.65 -17.90
N THR A 58 22.80 7.84 -16.81
CA THR A 58 24.24 7.53 -16.72
C THR A 58 24.45 6.25 -15.92
N GLY A 59 25.70 5.80 -15.81
CA GLY A 59 26.05 4.71 -14.91
C GLY A 59 26.01 5.07 -13.41
N ASN A 60 25.79 6.34 -13.04
CA ASN A 60 25.80 6.80 -11.65
C ASN A 60 24.39 6.89 -11.08
N ALA A 61 24.09 6.08 -10.06
CA ALA A 61 22.78 6.00 -9.44
C ALA A 61 22.35 7.30 -8.74
N ALA A 62 23.28 8.01 -8.08
CA ALA A 62 22.97 9.26 -7.40
C ALA A 62 22.68 10.40 -8.40
N ASP A 63 23.39 10.42 -9.54
CA ASP A 63 23.14 11.39 -10.61
C ASP A 63 21.80 11.14 -11.26
N ASN A 64 21.46 9.89 -11.55
CA ASN A 64 20.15 9.51 -12.07
C ASN A 64 19.02 10.00 -11.15
N ARG A 65 19.13 9.76 -9.84
CA ARG A 65 18.15 10.23 -8.87
C ARG A 65 18.06 11.74 -8.82
N ARG A 66 19.20 12.45 -8.79
CA ARG A 66 19.22 13.93 -8.73
C ARG A 66 18.52 14.53 -9.94
N ALA A 67 18.84 14.06 -11.14
CA ALA A 67 18.23 14.54 -12.36
C ALA A 67 16.73 14.24 -12.43
N LEU A 68 16.32 13.02 -12.10
CA LEU A 68 14.89 12.66 -12.07
C LEU A 68 14.13 13.50 -11.04
N ASN A 69 14.66 13.69 -9.83
CA ASN A 69 14.02 14.52 -8.83
C ASN A 69 13.92 15.99 -9.27
N TYR A 70 14.91 16.51 -9.98
CA TYR A 70 14.86 17.85 -10.54
C TYR A 70 13.74 17.97 -11.60
N LEU A 71 13.67 17.03 -12.53
CA LEU A 71 12.64 17.01 -13.57
C LEU A 71 11.22 16.87 -13.02
N MET A 72 11.06 16.14 -11.92
CA MET A 72 9.76 15.89 -11.27
C MET A 72 9.36 16.96 -10.26
N ALA A 73 10.23 17.90 -9.93
CA ALA A 73 9.95 18.89 -8.88
C ALA A 73 8.80 19.85 -9.23
N GLY A 74 8.20 20.44 -8.19
CA GLY A 74 7.21 21.49 -8.32
C GLY A 74 5.81 21.02 -8.76
N ASN A 75 4.99 21.97 -9.21
CA ASN A 75 3.56 21.79 -9.47
C ASN A 75 3.17 21.80 -10.95
N ALA A 76 4.07 22.16 -11.86
CA ALA A 76 3.80 22.14 -13.29
C ALA A 76 3.50 20.70 -13.75
N ARG A 77 2.66 20.53 -14.76
CA ARG A 77 2.40 19.21 -15.37
C ARG A 77 3.64 18.73 -16.10
N LYS A 78 4.03 17.49 -15.87
CA LYS A 78 5.21 16.91 -16.51
C LYS A 78 5.07 15.41 -16.70
N THR A 79 5.63 14.96 -17.80
CA THR A 79 5.72 13.53 -18.15
C THR A 79 7.18 13.16 -18.26
N ILE A 80 7.59 12.12 -17.54
CA ILE A 80 8.94 11.57 -17.54
C ILE A 80 8.89 10.18 -18.19
N ASN A 81 9.50 10.03 -19.32
CA ASN A 81 9.65 8.75 -20.01
C ASN A 81 11.00 8.15 -19.62
N ILE A 82 10.96 7.00 -18.96
CA ILE A 82 12.14 6.19 -18.62
C ILE A 82 12.25 5.10 -19.68
N ASN A 83 13.13 5.29 -20.64
CA ASN A 83 13.27 4.44 -21.83
C ASN A 83 14.45 3.47 -21.73
N ASN A 84 15.08 3.37 -20.56
CA ASN A 84 16.20 2.47 -20.30
C ASN A 84 16.10 1.91 -18.89
N ASP A 85 16.78 0.80 -18.64
CA ASP A 85 16.98 0.32 -17.27
C ASP A 85 17.87 1.31 -16.52
N ILE A 86 17.50 1.62 -15.28
CA ILE A 86 18.23 2.61 -14.47
C ILE A 86 18.47 2.10 -13.06
N SER A 87 19.57 2.60 -12.48
CA SER A 87 19.83 2.48 -11.04
C SER A 87 19.72 3.85 -10.39
N ILE A 88 19.15 3.89 -9.20
CA ILE A 88 19.11 5.04 -8.30
C ILE A 88 19.64 4.62 -6.93
N ASP A 89 20.24 5.53 -6.19
CA ASP A 89 20.79 5.24 -4.86
C ASP A 89 19.70 5.23 -3.76
N THR A 90 18.65 6.05 -3.90
CA THR A 90 17.54 6.15 -2.97
C THR A 90 16.29 6.69 -3.67
N TYR A 91 15.28 7.11 -2.92
CA TYR A 91 13.96 7.48 -3.39
C TYR A 91 13.90 8.60 -4.43
N LEU A 92 13.07 8.42 -5.43
CA LEU A 92 12.51 9.48 -6.25
C LEU A 92 11.40 10.21 -5.47
N ARG A 93 11.36 11.53 -5.61
CA ARG A 93 10.41 12.41 -4.93
C ARG A 93 9.59 13.22 -5.95
N PRO A 94 8.58 12.62 -6.55
CA PRO A 94 7.74 13.33 -7.51
C PRO A 94 7.01 14.50 -6.87
N GLY A 95 6.95 15.62 -7.57
CA GLY A 95 6.05 16.74 -7.27
C GLY A 95 4.63 16.45 -7.79
N ASN A 96 3.73 17.42 -7.59
CA ASN A 96 2.38 17.33 -8.12
C ASN A 96 2.34 17.26 -9.66
N ASN A 97 1.26 16.75 -10.21
CA ASN A 97 0.99 16.70 -11.65
C ASN A 97 2.10 15.98 -12.44
N THR A 98 2.61 14.87 -11.90
CA THR A 98 3.70 14.09 -12.49
C THR A 98 3.18 12.78 -13.09
N THR A 99 3.55 12.50 -14.33
CA THR A 99 3.39 11.20 -14.98
C THR A 99 4.76 10.58 -15.20
N ILE A 100 4.95 9.33 -14.76
CA ILE A 100 6.16 8.54 -14.98
C ILE A 100 5.79 7.36 -15.87
N ASN A 101 6.33 7.31 -17.06
CA ASN A 101 6.17 6.19 -17.98
C ASN A 101 7.46 5.37 -17.97
N ALA A 102 7.44 4.21 -17.37
CA ALA A 102 8.60 3.32 -17.28
C ALA A 102 8.47 2.08 -18.18
N GLY A 103 7.33 1.87 -18.84
CA GLY A 103 7.12 0.79 -19.79
C GLY A 103 7.52 -0.57 -19.24
N LYS A 104 8.48 -1.22 -19.90
CA LYS A 104 9.07 -2.51 -19.49
C LYS A 104 10.41 -2.38 -18.74
N HIS A 105 10.89 -1.16 -18.56
CA HIS A 105 12.23 -0.92 -18.02
C HIS A 105 12.30 -1.14 -16.51
N THR A 106 13.50 -1.48 -16.07
CA THR A 106 13.80 -1.79 -14.66
C THR A 106 14.36 -0.57 -13.96
N ILE A 107 13.78 -0.22 -12.83
CA ILE A 107 14.27 0.79 -11.91
C ILE A 107 14.75 0.08 -10.65
N THR A 108 16.06 0.05 -10.45
CA THR A 108 16.69 -0.53 -9.28
C THR A 108 17.08 0.53 -8.27
N SER A 109 16.89 0.25 -6.99
CA SER A 109 17.26 1.16 -5.93
C SER A 109 17.98 0.43 -4.79
N GLY A 110 18.94 1.07 -4.16
CA GLY A 110 19.55 0.58 -2.93
C GLY A 110 18.59 0.64 -1.72
N ASN A 111 17.43 1.30 -1.85
CA ASN A 111 16.42 1.47 -0.81
C ASN A 111 15.01 1.32 -1.44
N GLY A 112 14.00 2.09 -1.04
CA GLY A 112 12.76 2.19 -1.80
C GLY A 112 12.90 3.09 -3.02
N VAL A 113 11.85 3.19 -3.82
CA VAL A 113 11.93 3.89 -5.12
C VAL A 113 11.13 5.17 -5.16
N ILE A 114 9.90 5.19 -4.68
CA ILE A 114 9.04 6.38 -4.70
C ILE A 114 8.65 6.77 -3.28
N ILE A 115 8.78 8.06 -2.96
CA ILE A 115 8.26 8.63 -1.72
C ILE A 115 7.83 10.08 -1.95
N ASN A 116 6.65 10.45 -1.47
CA ASN A 116 6.35 11.87 -1.26
C ASN A 116 6.57 12.24 0.21
N VAL A 117 6.96 13.49 0.45
CA VAL A 117 7.17 14.04 1.79
C VAL A 117 6.09 15.10 2.04
N PRO A 118 5.01 14.77 2.77
CA PRO A 118 3.93 15.71 3.00
C PRO A 118 4.37 16.81 3.97
N THR A 119 3.92 18.03 3.68
CA THR A 119 4.11 19.23 4.52
C THR A 119 2.89 19.55 5.37
N ALA A 120 1.73 18.98 5.02
CA ALA A 120 0.47 19.17 5.72
C ALA A 120 -0.35 17.88 5.79
N ALA A 121 -1.14 17.72 6.85
CA ALA A 121 -2.03 16.59 7.07
C ALA A 121 -3.36 16.77 6.29
N SER A 122 -3.28 16.85 4.98
CA SER A 122 -4.41 17.06 4.06
C SER A 122 -4.31 16.11 2.86
N TYR A 123 -5.43 15.55 2.43
CA TYR A 123 -5.49 14.71 1.21
C TYR A 123 -5.04 15.45 -0.07
N ASN A 124 -5.08 16.76 -0.08
CA ASN A 124 -4.67 17.58 -1.21
C ASN A 124 -3.23 18.09 -1.11
N ASN A 125 -2.45 17.60 -0.13
CA ASN A 125 -1.05 17.99 0.02
C ASN A 125 -0.21 17.52 -1.16
N PHE A 126 -0.51 16.31 -1.67
CA PHE A 126 0.13 15.74 -2.85
C PHE A 126 -0.97 15.23 -3.82
N LYS A 127 -0.86 15.52 -5.10
CA LYS A 127 -1.90 15.15 -6.06
C LYS A 127 -1.42 14.90 -7.48
N ASN A 128 -2.22 14.12 -8.21
CA ASN A 128 -2.05 13.88 -9.65
C ASN A 128 -0.70 13.21 -9.97
N LEU A 129 -0.39 12.09 -9.32
CA LEU A 129 0.72 11.23 -9.71
C LEU A 129 0.19 10.04 -10.53
N THR A 130 0.77 9.83 -11.69
CA THR A 130 0.53 8.63 -12.51
C THR A 130 1.84 7.89 -12.74
N ILE A 131 1.86 6.60 -12.47
CA ILE A 131 2.99 5.69 -12.75
C ILE A 131 2.49 4.64 -13.72
N ASN A 132 3.10 4.53 -14.88
CA ASN A 132 2.74 3.57 -15.93
C ASN A 132 3.89 2.60 -16.18
N GLY A 133 3.65 1.32 -15.90
CA GLY A 133 4.60 0.25 -16.14
C GLY A 133 5.80 0.26 -15.20
N GLY A 134 6.90 -0.31 -15.68
CA GLY A 134 8.16 -0.45 -14.98
C GLY A 134 8.26 -1.69 -14.09
N ILE A 135 9.50 -2.16 -13.94
CA ILE A 135 9.90 -3.17 -12.99
C ILE A 135 10.67 -2.45 -11.87
N TRP A 136 10.06 -2.32 -10.72
CA TRP A 136 10.55 -1.56 -9.58
C TRP A 136 11.09 -2.53 -8.54
N LYS A 137 12.41 -2.54 -8.33
CA LYS A 137 13.01 -3.52 -7.42
C LYS A 137 14.16 -2.95 -6.60
N ASN A 138 14.39 -3.60 -5.48
CA ASN A 138 15.49 -3.33 -4.60
C ASN A 138 16.71 -4.15 -5.02
N THR A 139 17.91 -3.56 -5.01
CA THR A 139 19.15 -4.23 -5.37
C THR A 139 19.70 -5.12 -4.27
N SER A 140 19.30 -4.89 -3.00
CA SER A 140 19.86 -5.63 -1.89
C SER A 140 19.09 -6.92 -1.63
N SER A 141 19.77 -8.04 -1.73
CA SER A 141 19.34 -9.35 -1.24
C SER A 141 19.34 -9.44 0.29
N ALA A 142 20.13 -8.61 0.97
CA ALA A 142 20.37 -8.62 2.39
C ALA A 142 19.62 -7.49 3.11
N GLY A 143 18.34 -7.69 3.40
CA GLY A 143 17.73 -7.02 4.53
C GLY A 143 17.47 -5.51 4.41
N LEU A 144 17.35 -4.94 3.23
CA LEU A 144 16.92 -3.56 3.12
C LEU A 144 15.49 -3.40 3.64
N LYS A 145 15.41 -2.66 4.72
CA LYS A 145 14.20 -2.26 5.40
C LYS A 145 13.59 -1.06 4.68
N GLY A 146 12.75 -1.29 3.70
CA GLY A 146 12.17 -0.17 3.00
C GLY A 146 10.92 -0.53 2.21
N THR A 147 9.96 0.35 2.31
CA THR A 147 8.79 0.37 1.43
C THR A 147 9.22 0.85 0.06
N MET A 148 8.83 0.12 -0.99
CA MET A 148 9.21 0.48 -2.37
C MET A 148 8.52 1.76 -2.84
N MET A 149 7.22 1.87 -2.64
CA MET A 149 6.45 3.06 -2.97
C MET A 149 5.61 3.48 -1.78
N ARG A 150 5.93 4.63 -1.19
CA ARG A 150 5.15 5.22 -0.09
C ARG A 150 4.52 6.52 -0.54
N ILE A 151 3.19 6.58 -0.46
CA ILE A 151 2.41 7.73 -0.84
C ILE A 151 1.53 8.14 0.34
N SER A 152 1.64 9.41 0.74
CA SER A 152 1.02 9.91 1.97
C SER A 152 0.30 11.22 1.72
N TYR A 153 -0.87 11.40 2.35
CA TYR A 153 -1.68 12.63 2.23
C TYR A 153 -1.88 13.05 0.77
N ALA A 154 -2.37 12.11 -0.02
CA ALA A 154 -2.42 12.24 -1.46
C ALA A 154 -3.83 12.04 -2.03
N SER A 155 -4.07 12.65 -3.18
CA SER A 155 -5.30 12.46 -3.95
C SER A 155 -5.01 12.31 -5.46
N ASN A 156 -5.91 11.62 -6.15
CA ASN A 156 -5.82 11.38 -7.59
C ASN A 156 -4.48 10.73 -8.00
N ILE A 157 -4.23 9.54 -7.46
CA ILE A 157 -3.02 8.76 -7.70
C ILE A 157 -3.37 7.53 -8.55
N SER A 158 -2.59 7.27 -9.57
CA SER A 158 -2.73 6.11 -10.44
C SER A 158 -1.42 5.34 -10.57
N ILE A 159 -1.43 4.04 -10.28
CA ILE A 159 -0.30 3.14 -10.48
C ILE A 159 -0.79 2.00 -11.39
N ASN A 160 -0.30 1.98 -12.61
CA ASN A 160 -0.79 1.11 -13.66
C ASN A 160 0.28 0.17 -14.16
N ASN A 161 -0.01 -1.13 -14.26
CA ASN A 161 0.82 -2.16 -14.91
C ASN A 161 2.26 -2.25 -14.38
N ALA A 162 2.51 -1.79 -13.15
CA ALA A 162 3.82 -1.85 -12.51
C ALA A 162 4.08 -3.24 -11.90
N THR A 163 5.31 -3.74 -12.07
CA THR A 163 5.79 -4.90 -11.32
C THR A 163 6.69 -4.42 -10.19
N VAL A 164 6.30 -4.65 -8.94
CA VAL A 164 7.01 -4.18 -7.76
C VAL A 164 7.54 -5.37 -6.97
N TYR A 165 8.85 -5.42 -6.83
CA TYR A 165 9.54 -6.40 -6.00
C TYR A 165 9.94 -5.77 -4.67
N CYS A 166 9.49 -6.33 -3.58
CA CYS A 166 9.85 -5.90 -2.23
C CYS A 166 10.17 -7.14 -1.36
N ASN A 167 11.07 -6.99 -0.41
CA ASN A 167 11.31 -8.05 0.57
C ASN A 167 10.23 -8.07 1.66
N TYR A 168 10.38 -8.94 2.66
CA TYR A 168 9.43 -9.07 3.77
C TYR A 168 9.70 -8.13 4.94
N THR A 169 10.46 -7.06 4.76
CA THR A 169 10.79 -6.07 5.80
C THR A 169 10.18 -4.69 5.54
N GLY A 170 9.41 -4.58 4.45
CA GLY A 170 8.67 -3.39 4.08
C GLY A 170 7.52 -3.73 3.12
N HIS A 171 6.89 -2.72 2.56
CA HIS A 171 5.74 -2.87 1.67
C HIS A 171 6.14 -2.64 0.21
N GLY A 172 5.48 -3.32 -0.71
CA GLY A 172 5.59 -2.99 -2.14
C GLY A 172 4.96 -1.61 -2.40
N ILE A 173 3.72 -1.42 -1.98
CA ILE A 173 3.03 -0.14 -2.03
C ILE A 173 2.40 0.14 -0.66
N GLU A 174 2.64 1.33 -0.11
CA GLU A 174 2.06 1.83 1.14
C GLU A 174 1.33 3.15 0.88
N LEU A 175 0.03 3.18 1.20
CA LEU A 175 -0.86 4.31 0.99
C LEU A 175 -1.33 4.85 2.33
N ILE A 176 -0.82 6.00 2.77
CA ILE A 176 -1.10 6.56 4.09
C ILE A 176 -1.99 7.80 3.96
N ALA A 177 -3.17 7.76 4.56
CA ALA A 177 -4.10 8.91 4.52
C ALA A 177 -4.34 9.42 3.08
N CYS A 178 -4.61 8.51 2.16
CA CYS A 178 -4.86 8.82 0.75
C CYS A 178 -6.36 8.87 0.44
N ASN A 179 -6.74 9.68 -0.57
CA ASN A 179 -8.11 9.78 -1.05
C ASN A 179 -8.15 9.77 -2.59
N GLY A 180 -8.72 8.73 -3.17
CA GLY A 180 -8.75 8.57 -4.63
C GLY A 180 -7.43 8.03 -5.18
N VAL A 181 -7.18 6.74 -4.92
CA VAL A 181 -6.03 6.01 -5.47
C VAL A 181 -6.51 4.83 -6.28
N SER A 182 -5.95 4.65 -7.46
CA SER A 182 -6.12 3.49 -8.33
C SER A 182 -4.81 2.73 -8.47
N VAL A 183 -4.81 1.44 -8.14
CA VAL A 183 -3.73 0.49 -8.43
C VAL A 183 -4.29 -0.54 -9.38
N ASN A 184 -3.87 -0.53 -10.62
CA ASN A 184 -4.46 -1.35 -11.68
C ASN A 184 -3.42 -2.14 -12.47
N GLY A 185 -3.70 -3.43 -12.70
CA GLY A 185 -2.84 -4.31 -13.52
C GLY A 185 -1.46 -4.59 -12.91
N CYS A 186 -1.24 -4.28 -11.64
CA CYS A 186 0.05 -4.39 -10.99
C CYS A 186 0.36 -5.80 -10.48
N LYS A 187 1.67 -6.12 -10.44
CA LYS A 187 2.20 -7.32 -9.80
C LYS A 187 3.05 -6.94 -8.61
N LEU A 188 2.63 -7.30 -7.39
CA LEU A 188 3.39 -7.07 -6.17
C LEU A 188 3.96 -8.40 -5.69
N ILE A 189 5.27 -8.56 -5.78
CA ILE A 189 5.95 -9.84 -5.63
C ILE A 189 7.02 -9.73 -4.54
N PRO A 190 6.96 -10.55 -3.48
CA PRO A 190 7.99 -10.53 -2.46
C PRO A 190 9.27 -11.22 -2.93
N GLN A 191 10.41 -10.61 -2.65
CA GLN A 191 11.73 -11.20 -2.85
C GLN A 191 12.14 -12.03 -1.63
N GLY A 192 12.83 -13.14 -1.88
CA GLY A 192 13.36 -14.02 -0.85
C GLY A 192 12.32 -14.92 -0.17
N LYS A 193 12.77 -15.60 0.89
CA LYS A 193 11.97 -16.53 1.68
C LYS A 193 11.13 -15.76 2.70
N CYS A 194 9.85 -16.10 2.79
CA CYS A 194 8.98 -15.53 3.81
C CYS A 194 9.45 -15.92 5.22
N PRO A 195 9.81 -14.96 6.09
CA PRO A 195 10.19 -15.29 7.45
C PRO A 195 9.04 -15.94 8.22
N LYS A 196 9.40 -16.84 9.14
CA LYS A 196 8.43 -17.45 10.05
C LYS A 196 7.72 -16.36 10.84
N ASN A 197 6.40 -16.41 10.89
CA ASN A 197 5.55 -15.45 11.60
C ASN A 197 5.54 -14.00 11.05
N CYS A 198 6.11 -13.76 9.91
CA CYS A 198 5.99 -12.47 9.23
C CYS A 198 4.52 -12.11 8.95
N VAL A 199 4.19 -10.85 9.05
CA VAL A 199 2.85 -10.29 8.78
C VAL A 199 2.91 -9.06 7.86
N GLU A 200 4.09 -8.77 7.30
CA GLU A 200 4.28 -7.64 6.41
C GLU A 200 3.43 -7.75 5.14
N GLU A 201 2.84 -6.67 4.76
CA GLU A 201 1.93 -6.55 3.63
C GLU A 201 2.65 -6.10 2.36
N GLN A 202 2.24 -6.62 1.22
CA GLN A 202 2.75 -6.10 -0.05
C GLN A 202 2.00 -4.85 -0.53
N LEU A 203 0.70 -4.76 -0.24
CA LEU A 203 -0.07 -3.54 -0.40
C LEU A 203 -0.71 -3.17 0.94
N GLN A 204 -0.24 -2.06 1.50
CA GLN A 204 -0.68 -1.55 2.79
C GLN A 204 -1.50 -0.27 2.59
N ILE A 205 -2.66 -0.19 3.24
CA ILE A 205 -3.56 0.97 3.26
C ILE A 205 -3.63 1.45 4.70
N ASP A 206 -2.99 2.58 5.00
CA ASP A 206 -2.76 3.02 6.37
C ASP A 206 -3.59 4.22 6.82
N LEU A 207 -3.76 4.24 8.14
CA LEU A 207 -4.08 5.43 8.91
C LEU A 207 -2.79 6.21 9.18
N ALA A 208 -2.86 7.52 9.23
CA ALA A 208 -1.73 8.34 9.64
C ALA A 208 -1.60 8.37 11.16
N THR A 209 -0.97 7.34 11.74
CA THR A 209 -0.65 7.29 13.17
C THR A 209 0.83 7.02 13.39
N PRO A 210 1.41 7.30 14.57
CA PRO A 210 2.82 6.99 14.84
C PRO A 210 3.20 5.54 14.61
N LYS A 211 2.28 4.59 14.86
CA LYS A 211 2.55 3.16 14.72
C LYS A 211 2.32 2.62 13.32
N THR A 212 1.28 3.09 12.64
CA THR A 212 0.98 2.63 11.29
C THR A 212 1.80 3.38 10.23
N ALA A 213 2.24 4.59 10.55
CA ALA A 213 3.02 5.46 9.66
C ALA A 213 4.23 6.09 10.38
N PRO A 214 5.16 5.29 10.92
CA PRO A 214 6.29 5.81 11.70
C PRO A 214 7.20 6.74 10.90
N GLY A 215 7.23 6.60 9.58
CA GLY A 215 7.94 7.51 8.68
C GLY A 215 7.37 8.94 8.71
N LEU A 216 6.05 9.09 8.77
CA LEU A 216 5.41 10.41 8.90
C LEU A 216 5.67 11.02 10.28
N TYR A 217 5.61 10.21 11.33
CA TYR A 217 5.89 10.68 12.70
C TYR A 217 7.29 11.28 12.83
N ARG A 218 8.27 10.70 12.15
CA ARG A 218 9.65 11.22 12.10
C ARG A 218 9.77 12.55 11.34
N ILE A 219 8.93 12.79 10.34
CA ILE A 219 8.89 14.08 9.66
C ILE A 219 8.24 15.13 10.58
N SER A 220 7.07 14.83 11.11
CA SER A 220 6.36 15.68 12.06
C SER A 220 5.24 14.90 12.77
N SER A 221 5.17 15.00 14.09
CA SER A 221 4.07 14.41 14.87
C SER A 221 2.69 14.94 14.45
N LYS A 222 2.62 16.17 13.92
CA LYS A 222 1.39 16.80 13.41
C LYS A 222 0.81 16.07 12.20
N LEU A 223 1.63 15.33 11.46
CA LEU A 223 1.19 14.47 10.35
C LEU A 223 0.53 13.16 10.82
N CYS A 224 0.63 12.83 12.11
CA CYS A 224 0.03 11.61 12.67
C CYS A 224 -1.24 11.93 13.44
N ASN A 225 -2.30 12.35 12.73
CA ASN A 225 -3.58 12.76 13.32
C ASN A 225 -4.69 11.69 13.23
N GLY A 226 -4.38 10.49 12.71
CA GLY A 226 -5.33 9.40 12.53
C GLY A 226 -6.15 9.46 11.25
N THR A 227 -5.82 10.34 10.31
CA THR A 227 -6.52 10.43 9.01
C THR A 227 -6.51 9.07 8.30
N PRO A 228 -7.67 8.51 7.92
CA PRO A 228 -7.76 7.25 7.21
C PRO A 228 -7.58 7.41 5.72
N SER A 229 -7.28 6.33 5.02
CA SER A 229 -7.39 6.25 3.56
C SER A 229 -8.83 5.96 3.12
N ARG A 230 -9.25 6.53 1.98
CA ARG A 230 -10.58 6.35 1.40
C ARG A 230 -10.55 6.40 -0.13
N ASN A 231 -11.60 5.85 -0.77
CA ASN A 231 -11.70 5.80 -2.23
C ASN A 231 -10.47 5.13 -2.86
N ILE A 232 -10.07 3.97 -2.33
CA ILE A 232 -8.95 3.19 -2.84
C ILE A 232 -9.49 2.07 -3.72
N ARG A 233 -8.98 1.98 -4.93
CA ARG A 233 -9.35 0.95 -5.91
C ARG A 233 -8.14 0.13 -6.30
N VAL A 234 -8.20 -1.18 -6.10
CA VAL A 234 -7.18 -2.15 -6.51
C VAL A 234 -7.82 -3.12 -7.49
N THR A 235 -7.39 -3.12 -8.74
CA THR A 235 -8.04 -3.89 -9.80
C THR A 235 -7.03 -4.64 -10.67
N ASN A 236 -7.41 -5.83 -11.12
CA ASN A 236 -6.61 -6.62 -12.07
C ASN A 236 -5.18 -6.92 -11.58
N CYS A 237 -4.97 -6.95 -10.27
CA CYS A 237 -3.65 -7.09 -9.66
C CYS A 237 -3.35 -8.53 -9.23
N THR A 238 -2.07 -8.88 -9.25
CA THR A 238 -1.54 -10.06 -8.58
C THR A 238 -0.71 -9.62 -7.39
N VAL A 239 -1.12 -9.98 -6.18
CA VAL A 239 -0.46 -9.57 -4.94
C VAL A 239 -0.12 -10.79 -4.10
N SER A 240 1.16 -10.96 -3.78
CA SER A 240 1.63 -12.02 -2.90
C SER A 240 2.52 -11.44 -1.81
N GLY A 241 2.35 -11.86 -0.58
CA GLY A 241 3.10 -11.35 0.56
C GLY A 241 3.07 -12.30 1.76
N ALA A 242 3.67 -11.91 2.88
CA ALA A 242 3.36 -12.56 4.16
C ALA A 242 1.87 -12.37 4.45
N ARG A 243 1.39 -11.15 4.35
CA ARG A 243 0.00 -10.76 4.06
C ARG A 243 -0.04 -10.10 2.67
N GLY A 244 -1.06 -10.38 1.86
CA GLY A 244 -1.15 -9.81 0.52
C GLY A 244 -1.54 -8.33 0.57
N ILE A 245 -2.78 -8.04 0.95
CA ILE A 245 -3.32 -6.68 1.07
C ILE A 245 -3.87 -6.47 2.48
N CYS A 246 -3.59 -5.31 3.08
CA CYS A 246 -4.14 -4.93 4.37
C CYS A 246 -4.59 -3.47 4.40
N ALA A 247 -5.81 -3.24 4.90
CA ALA A 247 -6.20 -1.96 5.44
C ALA A 247 -5.97 -2.01 6.96
N SER A 248 -5.12 -1.13 7.47
CA SER A 248 -4.60 -1.21 8.83
C SER A 248 -5.57 -0.70 9.91
N PHE A 249 -5.17 -0.87 11.15
CA PHE A 249 -5.85 -0.31 12.31
C PHE A 249 -4.83 0.31 13.28
N PRO A 250 -5.23 1.26 14.14
CA PRO A 250 -4.28 2.00 14.98
C PRO A 250 -3.66 1.19 16.13
N GLY A 251 -3.87 -0.12 16.19
CA GLY A 251 -3.30 -0.99 17.21
C GLY A 251 -3.69 -0.56 18.63
N SER A 252 -2.71 -0.38 19.51
CA SER A 252 -2.90 0.07 20.89
C SER A 252 -3.13 1.58 21.04
N GLU A 253 -3.06 2.36 19.97
CA GLU A 253 -3.15 3.83 20.00
C GLU A 253 -4.62 4.27 20.15
N ALA A 254 -5.14 4.23 21.38
CA ALA A 254 -6.56 4.45 21.69
C ALA A 254 -7.11 5.79 21.14
N LYS A 255 -6.30 6.87 21.16
CA LYS A 255 -6.73 8.18 20.66
C LYS A 255 -7.13 8.18 19.18
N TYR A 256 -6.60 7.23 18.39
CA TYR A 256 -6.91 7.11 16.96
C TYR A 256 -8.04 6.13 16.63
N ARG A 257 -8.69 5.52 17.65
CA ARG A 257 -9.82 4.61 17.46
C ARG A 257 -11.18 5.31 17.39
N LYS A 258 -11.19 6.64 17.33
CA LYS A 258 -12.39 7.48 17.26
C LYS A 258 -13.20 7.21 15.98
N ALA A 259 -14.45 7.62 15.99
CA ALA A 259 -15.44 7.35 14.91
C ALA A 259 -15.02 7.83 13.50
N GLY A 260 -14.18 8.87 13.40
CA GLY A 260 -13.69 9.41 12.12
C GLY A 260 -12.56 8.61 11.47
N ASN A 261 -11.80 7.85 12.24
CA ASN A 261 -10.54 7.24 11.82
C ASN A 261 -10.74 5.82 11.27
N TYR A 262 -11.59 5.68 10.26
CA TYR A 262 -11.92 4.39 9.64
C TYR A 262 -11.84 4.50 8.13
N HIS A 263 -11.17 3.56 7.51
CA HIS A 263 -11.13 3.46 6.05
C HIS A 263 -12.54 3.30 5.47
N SER A 264 -12.73 3.80 4.26
CA SER A 264 -14.02 3.70 3.59
C SER A 264 -13.87 3.65 2.07
N ASN A 265 -14.82 3.03 1.43
CA ASN A 265 -14.90 2.90 -0.01
C ASN A 265 -13.60 2.26 -0.60
N ILE A 266 -13.23 1.09 -0.04
CA ILE A 266 -12.13 0.27 -0.54
C ILE A 266 -12.70 -0.73 -1.54
N THR A 267 -12.26 -0.68 -2.78
CA THR A 267 -12.68 -1.62 -3.84
C THR A 267 -11.50 -2.48 -4.25
N ILE A 268 -11.69 -3.80 -4.22
CA ILE A 268 -10.71 -4.80 -4.66
C ILE A 268 -11.42 -5.72 -5.65
N GLU A 269 -11.01 -5.70 -6.91
CA GLU A 269 -11.73 -6.38 -7.97
C GLU A 269 -10.78 -7.06 -8.96
N ASN A 270 -11.17 -8.26 -9.43
CA ASN A 270 -10.43 -9.05 -10.43
C ASN A 270 -8.98 -9.35 -10.01
N CYS A 271 -8.70 -9.52 -8.71
CA CYS A 271 -7.36 -9.69 -8.19
C CYS A 271 -7.07 -11.15 -7.80
N THR A 272 -5.79 -11.53 -7.92
CA THR A 272 -5.26 -12.76 -7.31
C THR A 272 -4.41 -12.37 -6.11
N ILE A 273 -4.81 -12.79 -4.90
CA ILE A 273 -4.20 -12.37 -3.65
C ILE A 273 -3.76 -13.57 -2.83
N THR A 274 -2.49 -13.61 -2.44
CA THR A 274 -1.91 -14.71 -1.66
C THR A 274 -1.25 -14.21 -0.39
N GLY A 275 -1.66 -14.77 0.76
CA GLY A 275 -0.96 -14.64 2.04
C GLY A 275 -0.11 -15.89 2.31
N LYS A 276 1.18 -15.74 2.60
CA LYS A 276 2.09 -16.87 2.88
C LYS A 276 2.14 -17.25 4.36
N SER A 277 2.00 -16.28 5.26
CA SER A 277 2.10 -16.47 6.72
C SER A 277 1.09 -15.67 7.53
N ALA A 278 0.22 -14.89 6.88
CA ALA A 278 -0.90 -14.19 7.48
C ALA A 278 -2.14 -14.27 6.56
N GLU A 279 -3.17 -13.48 6.83
CA GLU A 279 -4.35 -13.36 5.99
C GLU A 279 -3.97 -12.98 4.55
N ALA A 280 -4.66 -13.50 3.55
CA ALA A 280 -4.39 -13.05 2.19
C ALA A 280 -4.90 -11.62 1.98
N LEU A 281 -6.10 -11.33 2.44
CA LEU A 281 -6.72 -10.01 2.43
C LEU A 281 -7.30 -9.69 3.81
N ALA A 282 -6.84 -8.59 4.42
CA ALA A 282 -7.35 -8.09 5.70
C ALA A 282 -7.84 -6.65 5.57
N LEU A 283 -9.12 -6.43 5.87
CA LEU A 283 -9.72 -5.10 5.93
C LEU A 283 -10.06 -4.79 7.38
N PHE A 284 -9.06 -4.24 8.09
CA PHE A 284 -9.23 -3.82 9.46
C PHE A 284 -9.75 -2.38 9.49
N ASN A 285 -10.60 -2.09 10.48
CA ASN A 285 -11.18 -0.76 10.67
C ASN A 285 -11.73 -0.09 9.40
N THR A 286 -12.38 -0.88 8.54
CA THR A 286 -12.96 -0.42 7.28
C THR A 286 -14.47 -0.36 7.39
N LYS A 287 -15.08 0.82 7.17
CA LYS A 287 -16.56 1.00 7.24
C LYS A 287 -17.27 0.44 6.03
N SER A 288 -16.70 0.61 4.85
CA SER A 288 -17.31 0.16 3.58
C SER A 288 -16.24 -0.34 2.63
N ALA A 289 -16.53 -1.49 2.00
CA ALA A 289 -15.65 -2.10 1.03
C ALA A 289 -16.41 -2.96 0.04
N THR A 290 -15.85 -3.14 -1.14
CA THR A 290 -16.30 -4.11 -2.15
C THR A 290 -15.13 -5.02 -2.53
N VAL A 291 -15.30 -6.33 -2.37
CA VAL A 291 -14.35 -7.35 -2.83
C VAL A 291 -15.08 -8.25 -3.81
N LYS A 292 -14.67 -8.21 -5.08
CA LYS A 292 -15.42 -8.85 -6.15
C LYS A 292 -14.52 -9.54 -7.16
N ASN A 293 -14.96 -10.70 -7.66
CA ASN A 293 -14.30 -11.45 -8.74
C ASN A 293 -12.82 -11.80 -8.43
N CYS A 294 -12.46 -11.99 -7.16
CA CYS A 294 -11.09 -12.23 -6.74
C CYS A 294 -10.84 -13.70 -6.43
N ARG A 295 -9.57 -14.11 -6.62
CA ARG A 295 -9.02 -15.37 -6.11
C ARG A 295 -8.14 -15.07 -4.89
N ILE A 296 -8.58 -15.44 -3.71
CA ILE A 296 -7.95 -15.08 -2.43
C ILE A 296 -7.56 -16.36 -1.70
N THR A 297 -6.28 -16.53 -1.41
CA THR A 297 -5.79 -17.76 -0.78
C THR A 297 -4.75 -17.46 0.28
N THR A 298 -4.96 -17.91 1.52
CA THR A 298 -3.89 -17.96 2.51
C THR A 298 -3.26 -19.34 2.58
N LYS A 299 -1.93 -19.39 2.63
CA LYS A 299 -1.14 -20.58 2.89
C LYS A 299 -0.79 -20.74 4.38
N THR A 300 -1.23 -19.82 5.20
CA THR A 300 -0.92 -19.75 6.64
C THR A 300 -1.35 -21.04 7.36
N PRO A 301 -0.47 -21.67 8.14
CA PRO A 301 -0.78 -22.88 8.89
C PRO A 301 -1.91 -22.67 9.92
N LEU A 302 -2.70 -23.70 10.21
CA LEU A 302 -3.79 -23.65 11.20
C LEU A 302 -3.32 -23.25 12.60
N LYS A 303 -2.10 -23.64 13.00
CA LYS A 303 -1.52 -23.26 14.29
C LYS A 303 -1.38 -21.74 14.46
N ARG A 304 -1.35 -20.98 13.38
CA ARG A 304 -1.42 -19.50 13.38
C ARG A 304 -2.86 -18.99 13.34
N ASN A 305 -3.70 -19.57 14.05
CA ASN A 305 -5.13 -19.43 14.23
C ASN A 305 -5.76 -18.13 13.67
N SER A 306 -5.48 -16.98 14.30
CA SER A 306 -6.07 -15.67 13.89
C SER A 306 -5.62 -15.20 12.51
N TYR A 307 -4.46 -15.62 12.03
CA TYR A 307 -3.90 -15.24 10.73
C TYR A 307 -4.28 -16.20 9.59
N SER A 308 -4.81 -17.39 9.91
CA SER A 308 -5.14 -18.42 8.91
C SER A 308 -6.52 -18.19 8.27
N VAL A 309 -6.76 -16.97 7.82
CA VAL A 309 -8.04 -16.52 7.20
C VAL A 309 -7.79 -16.05 5.77
N GLY A 310 -8.62 -16.47 4.82
CA GLY A 310 -8.52 -16.01 3.44
C GLY A 310 -8.83 -14.52 3.29
N LEU A 311 -10.06 -14.14 3.62
CA LEU A 311 -10.55 -12.76 3.64
C LEU A 311 -11.09 -12.42 5.03
N ALA A 312 -10.45 -11.49 5.71
CA ALA A 312 -10.85 -10.96 7.01
C ALA A 312 -11.38 -9.52 6.89
N VAL A 313 -12.57 -9.25 7.40
CA VAL A 313 -13.12 -7.90 7.59
C VAL A 313 -13.41 -7.74 9.07
N VAL A 314 -12.55 -7.02 9.79
CA VAL A 314 -12.56 -7.08 11.26
C VAL A 314 -12.45 -5.70 11.89
N TYR A 315 -13.34 -5.39 12.81
CA TYR A 315 -13.12 -4.33 13.79
C TYR A 315 -12.31 -4.88 14.94
N GLN A 316 -11.11 -4.35 15.12
CA GLN A 316 -10.18 -4.76 16.16
C GLN A 316 -10.63 -4.29 17.56
N LYS A 317 -10.07 -4.90 18.61
CA LYS A 317 -10.36 -4.55 20.00
C LYS A 317 -10.19 -3.03 20.22
N GLY A 318 -11.16 -2.42 20.88
CA GLY A 318 -11.19 -0.98 21.15
C GLY A 318 -11.69 -0.12 19.97
N SER A 319 -12.03 -0.71 18.81
CA SER A 319 -12.64 0.04 17.72
C SER A 319 -14.02 0.61 18.11
N SER A 320 -14.30 1.85 17.71
CA SER A 320 -15.57 2.54 17.98
C SER A 320 -16.12 3.24 16.72
N PRO A 321 -16.39 2.49 15.63
CA PRO A 321 -16.93 3.08 14.42
C PRO A 321 -18.38 3.54 14.59
N LYS A 322 -18.71 4.69 13.97
CA LYS A 322 -20.10 5.05 13.68
C LYS A 322 -20.46 4.46 12.31
N THR A 323 -21.34 3.48 12.30
CA THR A 323 -21.80 2.83 11.05
C THR A 323 -23.32 2.83 10.97
N SER A 324 -23.84 2.95 9.75
CA SER A 324 -25.25 2.79 9.40
C SER A 324 -25.38 1.68 8.34
N VAL A 325 -26.60 1.31 7.99
CA VAL A 325 -26.86 0.35 6.89
C VAL A 325 -26.45 0.89 5.51
N LYS A 326 -26.20 2.19 5.39
CA LYS A 326 -25.63 2.81 4.18
C LYS A 326 -24.15 2.41 4.00
N ASN A 327 -23.42 2.11 5.09
CA ASN A 327 -22.07 1.57 5.03
C ASN A 327 -22.13 0.08 4.66
N LYS A 328 -21.77 -0.25 3.43
CA LYS A 328 -21.85 -1.61 2.90
C LYS A 328 -20.49 -2.27 2.83
N VAL A 329 -20.42 -3.53 3.26
CA VAL A 329 -19.34 -4.46 2.93
C VAL A 329 -19.91 -5.48 1.97
N VAL A 330 -19.42 -5.50 0.74
CA VAL A 330 -19.89 -6.38 -0.34
C VAL A 330 -18.77 -7.36 -0.69
N ILE A 331 -19.03 -8.66 -0.59
CA ILE A 331 -18.11 -9.74 -0.93
C ILE A 331 -18.82 -10.65 -1.92
N GLU A 332 -18.43 -10.58 -3.20
CA GLU A 332 -19.23 -11.17 -4.26
C GLU A 332 -18.37 -11.85 -5.33
N ASN A 333 -18.81 -13.00 -5.82
CA ASN A 333 -18.19 -13.74 -6.93
C ASN A 333 -16.71 -14.10 -6.69
N ASN A 334 -16.26 -14.30 -5.45
CA ASN A 334 -14.89 -14.62 -5.14
C ASN A 334 -14.69 -16.14 -4.97
N ILE A 335 -13.43 -16.56 -5.18
CA ILE A 335 -12.94 -17.87 -4.76
C ILE A 335 -12.00 -17.63 -3.58
N VAL A 336 -12.42 -18.01 -2.36
CA VAL A 336 -11.68 -17.71 -1.14
C VAL A 336 -11.27 -18.99 -0.42
N ARG A 337 -9.98 -19.16 -0.16
CA ARG A 337 -9.39 -20.28 0.56
C ARG A 337 -8.70 -19.82 1.84
N GLY A 338 -9.15 -20.33 2.96
CA GLY A 338 -8.55 -20.06 4.27
C GLY A 338 -8.23 -21.35 5.02
N GLY A 339 -7.29 -21.32 5.93
CA GLY A 339 -7.04 -22.45 6.83
C GLY A 339 -8.17 -22.55 7.85
N ARG A 340 -8.25 -21.59 8.76
CA ARG A 340 -9.30 -21.52 9.78
C ARG A 340 -10.64 -21.10 9.20
N GLN A 341 -10.65 -20.03 8.38
CA GLN A 341 -11.84 -19.48 7.76
C GLN A 341 -11.54 -19.00 6.34
N GLY A 342 -12.51 -19.22 5.43
CA GLY A 342 -12.46 -18.61 4.10
C GLY A 342 -12.77 -17.12 4.19
N ILE A 343 -14.03 -16.77 4.45
CA ILE A 343 -14.51 -15.38 4.63
C ILE A 343 -14.91 -15.19 6.09
N PHE A 344 -14.35 -14.17 6.73
CA PHE A 344 -14.60 -13.85 8.12
C PHE A 344 -14.95 -12.37 8.30
N VAL A 345 -16.16 -12.07 8.77
CA VAL A 345 -16.61 -10.72 9.12
C VAL A 345 -16.95 -10.69 10.59
N PHE A 346 -16.17 -9.96 11.37
CA PHE A 346 -16.23 -9.98 12.83
C PHE A 346 -15.88 -8.64 13.46
N SER A 347 -16.41 -8.38 14.64
CA SER A 347 -16.03 -7.27 15.49
C SER A 347 -15.63 -7.76 16.86
N HIS A 348 -14.44 -7.39 17.33
CA HIS A 348 -13.99 -7.60 18.70
C HIS A 348 -14.62 -6.62 19.69
N THR A 349 -15.62 -5.83 19.28
CA THR A 349 -16.33 -4.86 20.10
C THR A 349 -17.84 -5.01 19.96
N SER A 350 -18.62 -4.30 20.75
CA SER A 350 -20.07 -4.22 20.62
C SER A 350 -20.53 -3.53 19.31
N LYS A 351 -19.62 -2.83 18.62
CA LYS A 351 -19.94 -2.12 17.37
C LYS A 351 -20.05 -3.10 16.21
N LYS A 352 -21.08 -2.94 15.39
CA LYS A 352 -21.38 -3.82 14.25
C LYS A 352 -21.11 -3.11 12.93
N PHE A 353 -20.74 -3.87 11.90
CA PHE A 353 -20.75 -3.40 10.51
C PHE A 353 -22.17 -2.96 10.12
N GLY A 354 -22.31 -2.07 9.15
CA GLY A 354 -23.60 -1.62 8.66
C GLY A 354 -24.36 -2.75 7.95
N LYS A 355 -24.34 -2.78 6.62
CA LYS A 355 -24.87 -3.89 5.82
C LYS A 355 -23.73 -4.76 5.30
N VAL A 356 -23.78 -6.07 5.52
CA VAL A 356 -22.82 -7.04 4.98
C VAL A 356 -23.53 -7.94 3.97
N ILE A 357 -23.03 -7.96 2.74
CA ILE A 357 -23.54 -8.76 1.63
C ILE A 357 -22.47 -9.75 1.23
N VAL A 358 -22.75 -11.04 1.34
CA VAL A 358 -21.83 -12.13 0.91
C VAL A 358 -22.61 -13.03 -0.04
N LYS A 359 -22.35 -12.94 -1.34
CA LYS A 359 -23.13 -13.67 -2.33
C LYS A 359 -22.27 -14.22 -3.48
N ARG A 360 -22.69 -15.34 -4.01
CA ARG A 360 -22.06 -16.03 -5.17
C ARG A 360 -20.58 -16.35 -4.99
N ASN A 361 -20.10 -16.53 -3.75
CA ASN A 361 -18.71 -16.91 -3.51
C ASN A 361 -18.53 -18.43 -3.47
N LYS A 362 -17.34 -18.91 -3.86
CA LYS A 362 -16.84 -20.25 -3.55
C LYS A 362 -15.84 -20.12 -2.40
N ALA A 363 -16.27 -20.49 -1.19
CA ALA A 363 -15.47 -20.32 0.02
C ALA A 363 -15.06 -21.69 0.60
N TYR A 364 -13.81 -21.77 1.07
CA TYR A 364 -13.22 -22.99 1.58
C TYR A 364 -12.51 -22.74 2.91
N ALA A 365 -12.63 -23.70 3.84
CA ALA A 365 -11.88 -23.71 5.09
C ALA A 365 -11.38 -25.11 5.41
N ARG A 366 -10.13 -25.24 5.86
CA ARG A 366 -9.56 -26.55 6.30
C ARG A 366 -10.25 -27.07 7.55
N THR A 367 -10.74 -26.19 8.41
CA THR A 367 -11.48 -26.54 9.64
C THR A 367 -12.91 -27.02 9.39
N GLY A 368 -13.34 -27.05 8.14
CA GLY A 368 -14.64 -27.59 7.74
C GLY A 368 -15.59 -26.58 7.10
N LYS A 369 -16.61 -27.07 6.42
CA LYS A 369 -17.60 -26.34 5.65
C LYS A 369 -18.26 -25.18 6.43
N LYS A 370 -18.59 -25.40 7.70
CA LYS A 370 -19.26 -24.40 8.58
C LYS A 370 -18.40 -23.16 8.84
N ASN A 371 -17.08 -23.27 8.68
CA ASN A 371 -16.13 -22.18 8.88
C ASN A 371 -15.74 -21.47 7.56
N ALA A 372 -16.20 -21.96 6.41
CA ALA A 372 -15.86 -21.34 5.13
C ALA A 372 -16.39 -19.91 5.00
N ILE A 373 -17.57 -19.62 5.55
CA ILE A 373 -18.14 -18.26 5.63
C ILE A 373 -18.68 -18.04 7.04
N ARG A 374 -18.16 -17.03 7.72
CA ARG A 374 -18.65 -16.58 9.03
C ARG A 374 -18.88 -15.08 9.04
N VAL A 375 -20.13 -14.64 9.15
CA VAL A 375 -20.52 -13.23 9.29
C VAL A 375 -21.24 -13.09 10.61
N ILE A 376 -20.59 -12.50 11.62
CA ILE A 376 -21.08 -12.49 12.99
C ILE A 376 -21.59 -11.09 13.38
N SER A 377 -20.85 -10.03 13.03
CA SER A 377 -21.07 -8.69 13.57
C SER A 377 -21.58 -7.70 12.52
N ALA A 378 -22.83 -7.84 12.09
CA ALA A 378 -23.45 -6.93 11.14
C ALA A 378 -24.87 -6.50 11.60
N LYS A 379 -25.25 -5.24 11.33
CA LYS A 379 -26.62 -4.73 11.58
C LYS A 379 -27.63 -5.37 10.63
N LYS A 380 -27.28 -5.49 9.35
CA LYS A 380 -28.03 -6.25 8.33
C LYS A 380 -27.10 -7.22 7.61
N ARG A 381 -27.55 -8.45 7.38
CA ARG A 381 -26.80 -9.50 6.68
C ARG A 381 -27.59 -10.01 5.49
N GLN A 382 -26.92 -10.20 4.37
CA GLN A 382 -27.46 -10.89 3.21
C GLN A 382 -26.41 -11.92 2.75
N ILE A 383 -26.67 -13.19 3.01
CA ILE A 383 -25.76 -14.30 2.68
C ILE A 383 -26.55 -15.26 1.78
N SER A 384 -26.21 -15.30 0.50
CA SER A 384 -26.97 -16.06 -0.48
C SER A 384 -26.09 -16.62 -1.61
N GLN A 385 -26.52 -17.70 -2.22
CA GLN A 385 -25.90 -18.27 -3.42
C GLN A 385 -24.40 -18.62 -3.28
N ASN A 386 -23.92 -18.84 -2.06
CA ASN A 386 -22.53 -19.19 -1.83
C ASN A 386 -22.38 -20.73 -1.84
N LYS A 387 -21.24 -21.19 -2.39
CA LYS A 387 -20.80 -22.58 -2.28
C LYS A 387 -19.71 -22.68 -1.23
N THR A 388 -19.91 -23.53 -0.20
CA THR A 388 -18.97 -23.72 0.90
C THR A 388 -18.49 -25.17 0.94
N LYS A 389 -17.18 -25.37 1.13
CA LYS A 389 -16.56 -26.70 1.21
C LYS A 389 -15.45 -26.73 2.26
N LYS A 390 -15.11 -27.94 2.73
CA LYS A 390 -13.81 -28.21 3.36
C LYS A 390 -12.74 -28.15 2.29
N TRP A 391 -11.53 -27.67 2.63
CA TRP A 391 -10.39 -27.52 1.71
C TRP A 391 -9.22 -28.35 2.19
#